data_48297ca14ac14aa34cb214e2bb3b4206
#
_entry.id   48297ca14ac14aa34cb214e2bb3b4206
#
_cell.length_a   1.000
_cell.length_b   1.000
_cell.length_c   1.000
_cell.angle_alpha   90.00
_cell.angle_beta   90.00
_cell.angle_gamma   90.00
#
_symmetry.space_group_name_H-M   'P 1'
#
loop_
_entity.id
_entity.type
_entity.pdbx_description
1 polymer ?
#
loop_
_entity_poly.entity_id
_entity_poly.type
_entity_poly.pdbx_seq_one_letter_code
_entity_poly.pdbx_strand_id
1 'polypeptide(L)'
;MPFEKYRIRQAAFRPFPQTENPKLTISGDNMNESNDQCAAENALSSGMGCFMKGTLVETEEGWTPIDELKVGDLVMSRPENGIGEAVPKRVVNTFRYEDKEVVMLKFSCFPNRNGGGATLVATPNHPLCVYGVVTNLILEHPKFGKLGAYWKGCDYDDGEYVFAGDEGRARYEALWAFKHTPYEMRLYEQPVWKRADQLERGDVVLGLENDYYVVEDYRPLYAYRDTDQAWIQQTNLAYGWEQSELGENYNMVLNEESRHRPTWDLMDVPNDENLLYVDEDGQRHYRRYRTTVYNIEVEDYHTYCVGYQCILVHNQNCGAERRSRVDSLEIRDGGQP
;
A
#
# COMPACT_ATOMS: atom_id res chain seq x y z
N MET A 1 30.18 -13.73 23.46
CA MET A 1 31.37 -13.16 22.79
C MET A 1 31.27 -11.65 22.96
N PRO A 2 32.36 -10.94 23.27
CA PRO A 2 32.32 -9.48 23.43
C PRO A 2 32.03 -8.83 22.06
N PHE A 3 31.13 -7.85 22.04
CA PHE A 3 30.88 -7.02 20.89
C PHE A 3 32.05 -6.05 20.70
N GLU A 4 32.65 -6.01 19.51
CA GLU A 4 33.61 -4.98 19.16
C GLU A 4 32.87 -3.76 18.61
N LYS A 5 33.12 -2.59 19.24
CA LYS A 5 32.60 -1.27 18.81
C LYS A 5 33.47 -0.70 17.69
N TYR A 6 32.88 -0.49 16.52
CA TYR A 6 33.53 0.15 15.40
C TYR A 6 32.80 1.45 15.04
N ARG A 7 33.49 2.57 15.06
CA ARG A 7 32.96 3.88 14.67
C ARG A 7 32.89 4.02 13.16
N ILE A 8 31.68 4.07 12.60
CA ILE A 8 31.45 4.56 11.24
C ILE A 8 30.90 5.99 11.35
N ARG A 9 31.70 6.99 10.98
CA ARG A 9 31.20 8.36 10.84
C ARG A 9 30.23 8.41 9.68
N GLN A 10 29.01 8.90 9.90
CA GLN A 10 28.07 9.22 8.83
C GLN A 10 28.75 10.20 7.86
N ALA A 11 29.01 9.73 6.65
CA ALA A 11 29.41 10.61 5.56
C ALA A 11 28.20 11.48 5.21
N ALA A 12 28.39 12.79 5.16
CA ALA A 12 27.37 13.76 4.82
C ALA A 12 26.69 13.39 3.51
N PHE A 13 25.37 13.35 3.54
CA PHE A 13 24.50 13.08 2.40
C PHE A 13 24.82 14.09 1.28
N ARG A 14 25.40 13.63 0.17
CA ARG A 14 25.45 14.39 -1.07
C ARG A 14 24.27 13.94 -1.93
N PRO A 15 23.47 14.87 -2.47
CA PRO A 15 22.42 14.49 -3.42
C PRO A 15 23.07 13.89 -4.67
N PHE A 16 22.55 12.75 -5.10
CA PHE A 16 22.97 12.08 -6.34
C PHE A 16 22.56 12.90 -7.57
N PRO A 17 23.37 12.90 -8.64
CA PRO A 17 22.93 13.42 -9.93
C PRO A 17 21.77 12.57 -10.45
N GLN A 18 20.80 13.23 -11.07
CA GLN A 18 19.68 12.55 -11.75
C GLN A 18 20.26 11.65 -12.85
N THR A 19 20.14 10.34 -12.64
CA THR A 19 20.51 9.35 -13.65
C THR A 19 19.33 9.14 -14.59
N GLU A 20 19.66 9.02 -15.88
CA GLU A 20 18.72 8.71 -16.96
C GLU A 20 17.81 7.51 -16.61
N ASN A 21 16.57 7.55 -17.08
CA ASN A 21 15.54 6.53 -16.86
C ASN A 21 16.09 5.10 -17.06
N PRO A 22 15.87 4.18 -16.13
CA PRO A 22 16.29 2.80 -16.28
C PRO A 22 15.61 2.16 -17.48
N LYS A 23 16.37 1.36 -18.24
CA LYS A 23 15.86 0.64 -19.40
C LYS A 23 14.74 -0.31 -18.98
N LEU A 24 13.53 -0.02 -19.47
CA LEU A 24 12.40 -0.94 -19.39
C LEU A 24 12.68 -2.18 -20.27
N THR A 25 12.64 -3.35 -19.67
CA THR A 25 12.69 -4.62 -20.40
C THR A 25 11.28 -5.19 -20.48
N ILE A 26 10.71 -5.20 -21.67
CA ILE A 26 9.41 -5.85 -21.93
C ILE A 26 9.74 -7.30 -22.32
N SER A 27 9.41 -8.27 -21.47
CA SER A 27 9.48 -9.69 -21.79
C SER A 27 8.06 -10.23 -21.99
N GLY A 28 7.75 -10.64 -23.21
CA GLY A 28 6.48 -11.31 -23.51
C GLY A 28 6.55 -12.78 -23.11
N ASP A 29 6.01 -13.12 -21.96
CA ASP A 29 5.65 -14.49 -21.63
C ASP A 29 4.12 -14.57 -21.54
N ASN A 30 3.53 -15.35 -22.45
CA ASN A 30 2.09 -15.63 -22.49
C ASN A 30 1.64 -16.30 -21.18
N MET A 31 1.01 -15.55 -20.30
CA MET A 31 0.20 -16.10 -19.21
C MET A 31 -1.29 -16.02 -19.56
N ASN A 32 -2.00 -17.09 -19.24
CA ASN A 32 -3.41 -17.36 -19.58
C ASN A 32 -4.33 -16.15 -19.32
N GLU A 33 -4.73 -15.47 -20.37
CA GLU A 33 -5.63 -14.30 -20.36
C GLU A 33 -6.99 -14.51 -19.65
N SER A 34 -7.43 -15.77 -19.46
CA SER A 34 -8.74 -16.06 -18.89
C SER A 34 -8.81 -15.96 -17.36
N ASN A 35 -7.69 -16.07 -16.63
CA ASN A 35 -7.69 -16.01 -15.16
C ASN A 35 -7.54 -14.59 -14.62
N ASP A 36 -6.83 -13.70 -15.34
CA ASP A 36 -6.55 -12.35 -14.85
C ASP A 36 -7.76 -11.43 -14.97
N GLN A 37 -8.57 -11.60 -16.01
CA GLN A 37 -9.82 -10.85 -16.17
C GLN A 37 -10.88 -11.23 -15.12
N CYS A 38 -10.93 -12.51 -14.73
CA CYS A 38 -11.79 -13.00 -13.65
C CYS A 38 -11.37 -12.50 -12.26
N ALA A 39 -10.07 -12.30 -12.03
CA ALA A 39 -9.54 -11.74 -10.78
C ALA A 39 -9.88 -10.26 -10.63
N ALA A 40 -9.79 -9.49 -11.72
CA ALA A 40 -10.17 -8.08 -11.74
C ALA A 40 -11.67 -7.88 -11.51
N GLU A 41 -12.52 -8.67 -12.18
CA GLU A 41 -13.97 -8.63 -11.98
C GLU A 41 -14.38 -9.05 -10.55
N ASN A 42 -13.71 -10.01 -9.94
CA ASN A 42 -13.93 -10.41 -8.55
C ASN A 42 -13.44 -9.35 -7.55
N ALA A 43 -12.37 -8.64 -7.83
CA ALA A 43 -11.90 -7.52 -6.99
C ALA A 43 -12.94 -6.39 -6.96
N LEU A 44 -13.55 -6.09 -8.10
CA LEU A 44 -14.56 -5.04 -8.24
C LEU A 44 -15.94 -5.41 -7.66
N SER A 45 -16.24 -6.69 -7.46
CA SER A 45 -17.57 -7.17 -7.02
C SER A 45 -17.77 -7.23 -5.51
N SER A 46 -16.74 -7.03 -4.68
CA SER A 46 -16.76 -7.33 -3.24
C SER A 46 -17.24 -6.18 -2.31
N GLY A 47 -17.93 -5.19 -2.84
CA GLY A 47 -18.40 -4.02 -2.09
C GLY A 47 -17.47 -2.81 -2.22
N MET A 48 -17.89 -1.63 -1.75
CA MET A 48 -17.11 -0.40 -1.90
C MET A 48 -15.84 -0.43 -1.05
N GLY A 49 -14.70 -0.21 -1.70
CA GLY A 49 -13.45 0.15 -1.05
C GLY A 49 -13.52 1.57 -0.52
N CYS A 50 -12.87 1.87 0.61
CA CYS A 50 -12.90 3.17 1.24
C CYS A 50 -11.56 3.51 1.89
N PHE A 51 -11.37 4.80 2.19
CA PHE A 51 -10.22 5.34 2.91
C PHE A 51 -10.62 5.94 4.26
N MET A 52 -9.65 6.00 5.14
CA MET A 52 -9.81 6.66 6.43
C MET A 52 -9.96 8.17 6.26
N LYS A 53 -10.67 8.81 7.21
CA LYS A 53 -10.77 10.27 7.33
C LYS A 53 -9.39 10.93 7.24
N GLY A 54 -9.30 12.06 6.52
CA GLY A 54 -8.07 12.81 6.35
C GLY A 54 -7.13 12.27 5.27
N THR A 55 -7.46 11.15 4.59
CA THR A 55 -6.71 10.70 3.42
C THR A 55 -6.81 11.74 2.32
N LEU A 56 -5.67 12.20 1.82
CA LEU A 56 -5.62 13.22 0.78
C LEU A 56 -6.04 12.65 -0.58
N VAL A 57 -6.79 13.44 -1.32
CA VAL A 57 -7.12 13.23 -2.74
C VAL A 57 -6.59 14.43 -3.51
N GLU A 58 -5.95 14.19 -4.64
CA GLU A 58 -5.48 15.27 -5.50
C GLU A 58 -6.64 15.85 -6.31
N THR A 59 -6.80 17.15 -6.23
CA THR A 59 -7.81 17.94 -6.96
C THR A 59 -7.13 18.92 -7.90
N GLU A 60 -7.90 19.57 -8.77
CA GLU A 60 -7.38 20.63 -9.62
C GLU A 60 -6.78 21.82 -8.81
N GLU A 61 -7.25 22.04 -7.58
CA GLU A 61 -6.81 23.12 -6.70
C GLU A 61 -5.71 22.68 -5.71
N GLY A 62 -5.29 21.41 -5.72
CA GLY A 62 -4.31 20.81 -4.82
C GLY A 62 -4.91 19.67 -4.00
N TRP A 63 -4.34 19.41 -2.83
CA TRP A 63 -4.71 18.28 -1.98
C TRP A 63 -5.90 18.61 -1.08
N THR A 64 -6.93 17.76 -1.10
CA THR A 64 -8.12 17.89 -0.25
C THR A 64 -8.36 16.58 0.52
N PRO A 65 -8.62 16.61 1.84
CA PRO A 65 -9.03 15.42 2.58
C PRO A 65 -10.31 14.82 1.99
N ILE A 66 -10.36 13.48 1.86
CA ILE A 66 -11.47 12.77 1.22
C ILE A 66 -12.82 13.05 1.89
N ASP A 67 -12.84 13.28 3.18
CA ASP A 67 -14.04 13.58 3.98
C ASP A 67 -14.53 15.03 3.82
N GLU A 68 -13.76 15.90 3.18
CA GLU A 68 -14.10 17.28 2.86
C GLU A 68 -14.61 17.48 1.43
N LEU A 69 -14.37 16.48 0.55
CA LEU A 69 -14.82 16.50 -0.83
C LEU A 69 -16.34 16.50 -0.96
N LYS A 70 -16.84 17.20 -1.97
CA LYS A 70 -18.26 17.37 -2.27
C LYS A 70 -18.56 17.00 -3.71
N VAL A 71 -19.83 16.67 -3.96
CA VAL A 71 -20.35 16.53 -5.32
C VAL A 71 -20.13 17.82 -6.07
N GLY A 72 -19.49 17.72 -7.23
CA GLY A 72 -19.11 18.85 -8.08
C GLY A 72 -17.64 19.21 -8.07
N ASP A 73 -16.89 18.81 -7.04
CA ASP A 73 -15.43 19.02 -6.98
C ASP A 73 -14.72 18.26 -8.12
N LEU A 74 -13.58 18.77 -8.54
CA LEU A 74 -12.77 18.17 -9.60
C LEU A 74 -11.56 17.49 -9.01
N VAL A 75 -11.48 16.17 -9.16
CA VAL A 75 -10.36 15.34 -8.70
C VAL A 75 -9.54 14.84 -9.88
N MET A 76 -8.24 14.68 -9.68
CA MET A 76 -7.37 14.14 -10.70
C MET A 76 -7.65 12.65 -10.90
N SER A 77 -7.92 12.28 -12.14
CA SER A 77 -8.36 10.94 -12.55
C SER A 77 -7.66 10.51 -13.83
N ARG A 78 -7.58 9.22 -14.05
CA ARG A 78 -6.97 8.58 -15.21
C ARG A 78 -7.92 7.51 -15.75
N PRO A 79 -7.91 7.19 -17.07
CA PRO A 79 -8.73 6.10 -17.58
C PRO A 79 -8.57 4.80 -16.78
N GLU A 80 -9.66 4.05 -16.61
CA GLU A 80 -9.74 2.85 -15.78
C GLU A 80 -8.71 1.77 -16.16
N ASN A 81 -8.28 1.74 -17.42
CA ASN A 81 -7.20 0.86 -17.87
C ASN A 81 -5.79 1.35 -17.47
N GLY A 82 -5.68 2.45 -16.71
CA GLY A 82 -4.41 3.03 -16.27
C GLY A 82 -3.58 3.69 -17.38
N ILE A 83 -4.07 3.71 -18.62
CA ILE A 83 -3.36 4.21 -19.81
C ILE A 83 -3.98 5.54 -20.25
N GLY A 84 -3.15 6.56 -20.44
CA GLY A 84 -3.59 7.88 -20.86
C GLY A 84 -3.14 8.96 -19.89
N GLU A 85 -3.51 10.20 -20.17
CA GLU A 85 -3.19 11.35 -19.33
C GLU A 85 -4.14 11.45 -18.15
N ALA A 86 -3.62 11.96 -17.05
CA ALA A 86 -4.45 12.34 -15.91
C ALA A 86 -5.17 13.64 -16.23
N VAL A 87 -6.46 13.70 -15.96
CA VAL A 87 -7.30 14.87 -16.19
C VAL A 87 -8.26 15.08 -15.01
N PRO A 88 -8.69 16.31 -14.75
CA PRO A 88 -9.73 16.57 -13.76
C PRO A 88 -11.05 15.90 -14.17
N LYS A 89 -11.68 15.19 -13.24
CA LYS A 89 -13.00 14.58 -13.36
C LYS A 89 -13.87 14.94 -12.17
N ARG A 90 -15.17 15.04 -12.43
CA ARG A 90 -16.13 15.48 -11.42
C ARG A 90 -16.45 14.39 -10.41
N VAL A 91 -16.49 14.76 -9.13
CA VAL A 91 -17.11 13.94 -8.09
C VAL A 91 -18.62 13.99 -8.28
N VAL A 92 -19.23 12.85 -8.54
CA VAL A 92 -20.68 12.71 -8.74
C VAL A 92 -21.41 12.21 -7.51
N ASN A 93 -20.70 11.56 -6.58
CA ASN A 93 -21.26 11.12 -5.30
C ASN A 93 -20.16 11.04 -4.23
N THR A 94 -20.57 11.13 -2.96
CA THR A 94 -19.69 10.92 -1.80
C THR A 94 -20.32 9.91 -0.86
N PHE A 95 -19.50 9.06 -0.24
CA PHE A 95 -19.95 7.97 0.64
C PHE A 95 -19.23 8.03 1.97
N ARG A 96 -19.96 7.72 3.04
CA ARG A 96 -19.45 7.60 4.41
C ARG A 96 -20.00 6.33 5.04
N TYR A 97 -19.12 5.51 5.59
CA TYR A 97 -19.49 4.28 6.30
C TYR A 97 -18.82 4.25 7.65
N GLU A 98 -19.58 3.89 8.66
CA GLU A 98 -19.12 3.76 10.04
C GLU A 98 -18.67 2.33 10.30
N ASP A 99 -17.79 2.17 11.28
CA ASP A 99 -17.37 0.88 11.81
C ASP A 99 -16.89 -0.09 10.72
N LYS A 100 -15.92 0.36 9.92
CA LYS A 100 -15.25 -0.49 8.91
C LYS A 100 -13.84 -0.84 9.35
N GLU A 101 -13.46 -2.10 9.13
CA GLU A 101 -12.08 -2.55 9.28
C GLU A 101 -11.19 -1.84 8.26
N VAL A 102 -10.00 -1.46 8.71
CA VAL A 102 -8.98 -0.87 7.84
C VAL A 102 -7.64 -1.55 8.03
N VAL A 103 -6.82 -1.46 7.01
CA VAL A 103 -5.46 -2.00 6.94
C VAL A 103 -4.50 -0.91 6.53
N MET A 104 -3.24 -1.08 6.87
CA MET A 104 -2.17 -0.18 6.46
C MET A 104 -1.35 -0.80 5.34
N LEU A 105 -1.16 -0.03 4.29
CA LEU A 105 -0.29 -0.33 3.16
C LEU A 105 0.94 0.56 3.24
N LYS A 106 2.13 -0.03 3.12
CA LYS A 106 3.39 0.71 3.03
C LYS A 106 3.99 0.51 1.64
N PHE A 107 4.48 1.60 1.09
CA PHE A 107 5.08 1.63 -0.25
C PHE A 107 6.45 2.29 -0.20
N SER A 108 7.33 1.91 -1.12
CA SER A 108 8.56 2.65 -1.42
C SER A 108 8.52 3.20 -2.84
N CYS A 109 9.21 4.33 -3.07
CA CYS A 109 9.30 4.92 -4.40
C CYS A 109 10.19 4.07 -5.30
N PHE A 110 9.71 3.71 -6.49
CA PHE A 110 10.53 3.09 -7.51
C PHE A 110 11.42 4.17 -8.20
N PRO A 111 12.68 3.89 -8.55
CA PRO A 111 13.38 2.61 -8.38
C PRO A 111 14.16 2.49 -7.05
N ASN A 112 14.05 3.44 -6.14
CA ASN A 112 14.91 3.54 -4.96
C ASN A 112 14.37 2.75 -3.77
N ARG A 113 15.08 1.71 -3.33
CA ARG A 113 14.73 0.92 -2.13
C ARG A 113 14.74 1.72 -0.82
N ASN A 114 15.50 2.82 -0.77
CA ASN A 114 15.57 3.74 0.37
C ASN A 114 14.86 5.06 0.09
N GLY A 115 14.08 5.14 -0.99
CA GLY A 115 13.27 6.31 -1.31
C GLY A 115 12.18 6.52 -0.26
N GLY A 116 11.72 7.76 -0.13
CA GLY A 116 10.62 8.09 0.78
C GLY A 116 9.41 7.21 0.51
N GLY A 117 8.86 6.62 1.58
CA GLY A 117 7.72 5.72 1.47
C GLY A 117 6.39 6.46 1.55
N ALA A 118 5.36 5.84 1.00
CA ALA A 118 3.97 6.20 1.22
C ALA A 118 3.36 5.25 2.25
N THR A 119 2.36 5.77 2.97
CA THR A 119 1.49 4.96 3.82
C THR A 119 0.05 5.32 3.51
N LEU A 120 -0.75 4.33 3.18
CA LEU A 120 -2.20 4.48 3.02
C LEU A 120 -2.94 3.62 4.05
N VAL A 121 -4.07 4.13 4.53
CA VAL A 121 -4.99 3.37 5.38
C VAL A 121 -6.31 3.24 4.62
N ALA A 122 -6.63 2.02 4.25
CA ALA A 122 -7.79 1.69 3.42
C ALA A 122 -8.55 0.48 3.96
N THR A 123 -9.78 0.28 3.50
CA THR A 123 -10.46 -1.01 3.73
C THR A 123 -9.77 -2.14 2.96
N PRO A 124 -9.81 -3.39 3.47
CA PRO A 124 -9.11 -4.53 2.84
C PRO A 124 -9.50 -4.77 1.37
N ASN A 125 -10.71 -4.43 1.01
CA ASN A 125 -11.27 -4.64 -0.33
C ASN A 125 -11.02 -3.48 -1.32
N HIS A 126 -10.28 -2.42 -0.95
CA HIS A 126 -10.07 -1.27 -1.83
C HIS A 126 -9.18 -1.65 -3.02
N PRO A 127 -9.60 -1.37 -4.28
CA PRO A 127 -8.81 -1.73 -5.46
C PRO A 127 -7.70 -0.71 -5.73
N LEU A 128 -6.49 -1.22 -5.98
CA LEU A 128 -5.32 -0.46 -6.42
C LEU A 128 -4.87 -0.97 -7.79
N CYS A 129 -4.40 -0.04 -8.63
CA CYS A 129 -3.91 -0.35 -9.97
C CYS A 129 -2.48 -0.91 -9.91
N VAL A 130 -2.31 -2.21 -10.13
CA VAL A 130 -1.01 -2.90 -10.15
C VAL A 130 -0.50 -2.97 -11.58
N TYR A 131 0.68 -2.44 -11.81
CA TYR A 131 1.27 -2.28 -13.14
C TYR A 131 2.39 -3.28 -13.45
N GLY A 132 2.87 -3.97 -12.43
CA GLY A 132 3.96 -4.92 -12.58
C GLY A 132 4.41 -5.51 -11.25
N VAL A 133 5.56 -6.16 -11.28
CA VAL A 133 6.19 -6.78 -10.10
C VAL A 133 7.68 -6.56 -10.09
N VAL A 134 8.25 -6.35 -8.92
CA VAL A 134 9.71 -6.27 -8.70
C VAL A 134 10.33 -7.65 -8.87
N THR A 135 11.36 -7.77 -9.70
CA THR A 135 12.04 -9.04 -10.00
C THR A 135 13.23 -9.33 -9.08
N ASN A 136 13.82 -8.29 -8.49
CA ASN A 136 14.97 -8.39 -7.59
C ASN A 136 14.63 -8.00 -6.14
N LEU A 137 13.48 -8.48 -5.63
CA LEU A 137 12.98 -8.11 -4.31
C LEU A 137 13.87 -8.59 -3.15
N ILE A 138 14.54 -9.72 -3.32
CA ILE A 138 15.41 -10.38 -2.33
C ILE A 138 16.80 -10.55 -2.93
N LEU A 139 17.84 -10.29 -2.13
CA LEU A 139 19.22 -10.62 -2.49
C LEU A 139 19.53 -12.05 -2.03
N GLU A 140 19.92 -12.88 -2.98
CA GLU A 140 20.57 -14.17 -2.70
C GLU A 140 22.09 -13.93 -2.62
N HIS A 141 22.62 -13.85 -1.39
CA HIS A 141 24.05 -13.63 -1.19
C HIS A 141 24.78 -14.98 -1.08
N PRO A 142 25.90 -15.20 -1.83
CA PRO A 142 26.58 -16.50 -1.86
C PRO A 142 27.01 -17.04 -0.49
N LYS A 143 27.40 -16.16 0.43
CA LYS A 143 27.84 -16.52 1.78
C LYS A 143 26.70 -16.54 2.81
N PHE A 144 25.71 -15.64 2.67
CA PHE A 144 24.73 -15.42 3.73
C PHE A 144 23.33 -15.92 3.35
N GLY A 145 23.14 -16.48 2.15
CA GLY A 145 21.82 -16.90 1.67
C GLY A 145 20.91 -15.73 1.40
N LYS A 146 19.61 -15.90 1.64
CA LYS A 146 18.62 -14.82 1.47
C LYS A 146 18.88 -13.70 2.48
N LEU A 147 19.33 -12.56 1.98
CA LEU A 147 19.40 -11.32 2.75
C LEU A 147 18.05 -10.61 2.61
N GLY A 148 17.22 -10.81 3.59
CA GLY A 148 16.03 -9.99 3.82
C GLY A 148 16.40 -8.79 4.69
N ALA A 149 15.51 -7.84 4.84
CA ALA A 149 15.74 -6.48 5.31
C ALA A 149 16.25 -6.32 6.75
N TYR A 150 16.61 -7.34 7.54
CA TYR A 150 17.02 -7.10 8.92
C TYR A 150 18.27 -7.85 9.38
N TRP A 151 19.01 -7.24 10.08
CA TRP A 151 20.14 -6.99 10.97
C TRP A 151 20.48 -8.14 11.94
N LYS A 152 20.48 -9.45 11.52
CA LYS A 152 21.11 -10.46 12.40
C LYS A 152 22.60 -10.14 12.55
N GLY A 153 22.97 -9.77 13.77
CA GLY A 153 24.38 -9.49 14.14
C GLY A 153 24.79 -8.03 14.03
N CYS A 154 23.83 -7.10 13.99
CA CYS A 154 24.05 -5.68 14.10
C CYS A 154 22.97 -5.06 14.97
N ASP A 155 23.37 -4.31 15.98
CA ASP A 155 22.51 -3.48 16.81
C ASP A 155 22.86 -2.01 16.63
N TYR A 156 21.94 -1.13 17.01
CA TYR A 156 22.15 0.31 17.04
C TYR A 156 22.09 0.77 18.48
N ASP A 157 23.22 1.20 19.01
CA ASP A 157 23.37 1.61 20.40
C ASP A 157 24.11 2.94 20.48
N ASP A 158 23.55 3.89 21.21
CA ASP A 158 24.13 5.23 21.47
C ASP A 158 24.60 5.96 20.18
N GLY A 159 23.83 5.89 19.10
CA GLY A 159 24.13 6.55 17.83
C GLY A 159 25.15 5.80 16.95
N GLU A 160 25.58 4.61 17.33
CA GLU A 160 26.55 3.80 16.60
C GLU A 160 26.03 2.39 16.26
N TYR A 161 26.51 1.83 15.15
CA TYR A 161 26.24 0.43 14.81
C TYR A 161 27.21 -0.51 15.56
N VAL A 162 26.65 -1.48 16.27
CA VAL A 162 27.39 -2.51 17.01
C VAL A 162 27.24 -3.84 16.27
N PHE A 163 28.35 -4.46 15.90
CA PHE A 163 28.36 -5.69 15.12
C PHE A 163 28.75 -6.91 15.97
N ALA A 164 28.11 -8.05 15.70
CA ALA A 164 28.52 -9.34 16.26
C ALA A 164 29.71 -9.91 15.46
N GLY A 165 30.88 -9.29 15.64
CA GLY A 165 32.11 -9.67 14.98
C GLY A 165 32.18 -9.34 13.48
N ASP A 166 33.23 -9.86 12.80
CA ASP A 166 33.48 -9.59 11.38
C ASP A 166 32.38 -10.14 10.47
N GLU A 167 31.73 -11.23 10.86
CA GLU A 167 30.64 -11.81 10.07
C GLU A 167 29.38 -10.92 10.11
N GLY A 168 29.04 -10.39 11.27
CA GLY A 168 27.95 -9.44 11.44
C GLY A 168 28.17 -8.18 10.61
N ARG A 169 29.40 -7.67 10.60
CA ARG A 169 29.81 -6.53 9.76
C ARG A 169 29.68 -6.85 8.27
N ALA A 170 30.22 -7.95 7.80
CA ALA A 170 30.19 -8.33 6.38
C ALA A 170 28.74 -8.53 5.89
N ARG A 171 27.88 -9.08 6.73
CA ARG A 171 26.45 -9.22 6.44
C ARG A 171 25.75 -7.86 6.34
N TYR A 172 26.06 -6.94 7.26
CA TYR A 172 25.56 -5.56 7.22
C TYR A 172 25.97 -4.85 5.92
N GLU A 173 27.27 -4.91 5.55
CA GLU A 173 27.80 -4.28 4.34
C GLU A 173 27.12 -4.83 3.08
N ALA A 174 26.91 -6.15 3.01
CA ALA A 174 26.17 -6.78 1.90
C ALA A 174 24.72 -6.30 1.82
N LEU A 175 24.04 -6.22 2.96
CA LEU A 175 22.68 -5.71 3.02
C LEU A 175 22.60 -4.23 2.69
N TRP A 176 23.56 -3.43 3.17
CA TRP A 176 23.65 -2.01 2.85
C TRP A 176 23.82 -1.78 1.36
N ALA A 177 24.74 -2.52 0.72
CA ALA A 177 24.93 -2.48 -0.73
C ALA A 177 23.64 -2.83 -1.48
N PHE A 178 22.94 -3.86 -1.04
CA PHE A 178 21.66 -4.25 -1.63
C PHE A 178 20.57 -3.19 -1.50
N LYS A 179 20.47 -2.56 -0.36
CA LYS A 179 19.51 -1.46 -0.13
C LYS A 179 19.76 -0.25 -1.06
N HIS A 180 20.98 -0.09 -1.53
CA HIS A 180 21.35 0.95 -2.50
C HIS A 180 21.29 0.48 -3.95
N THR A 181 20.93 -0.78 -4.19
CA THR A 181 20.68 -1.30 -5.53
C THR A 181 19.25 -0.91 -5.94
N PRO A 182 19.05 -0.30 -7.12
CA PRO A 182 17.72 0.02 -7.61
C PRO A 182 16.84 -1.22 -7.73
N TYR A 183 15.53 -1.04 -7.57
CA TYR A 183 14.58 -2.05 -7.96
C TYR A 183 14.61 -2.27 -9.46
N GLU A 184 14.47 -3.53 -9.88
CA GLU A 184 14.19 -3.93 -11.24
C GLU A 184 12.74 -4.42 -11.28
N MET A 185 11.97 -4.03 -12.30
CA MET A 185 10.58 -4.46 -12.41
C MET A 185 10.30 -5.06 -13.78
N ARG A 186 9.33 -5.96 -13.79
CA ARG A 186 8.67 -6.45 -14.98
C ARG A 186 7.27 -5.84 -15.01
N LEU A 187 6.96 -5.10 -16.06
CA LEU A 187 5.63 -4.56 -16.29
C LEU A 187 4.69 -5.65 -16.82
N TYR A 188 3.43 -5.56 -16.48
CA TYR A 188 2.36 -6.32 -17.11
C TYR A 188 2.01 -5.69 -18.47
N GLU A 189 1.48 -6.48 -19.39
CA GLU A 189 0.98 -5.96 -20.68
C GLU A 189 -0.23 -5.05 -20.48
N GLN A 190 -1.05 -5.37 -19.50
CA GLN A 190 -2.19 -4.56 -19.04
C GLN A 190 -2.13 -4.45 -17.52
N PRO A 191 -2.44 -3.28 -16.95
CA PRO A 191 -2.57 -3.17 -15.49
C PRO A 191 -3.70 -4.06 -14.98
N VAL A 192 -3.55 -4.52 -13.74
CA VAL A 192 -4.57 -5.32 -13.06
C VAL A 192 -5.03 -4.62 -11.79
N TRP A 193 -6.32 -4.68 -11.50
CA TRP A 193 -6.88 -4.18 -10.26
C TRP A 193 -6.81 -5.26 -9.19
N LYS A 194 -6.03 -5.03 -8.14
CA LYS A 194 -5.97 -5.91 -6.97
C LYS A 194 -6.57 -5.20 -5.77
N ARG A 195 -7.31 -5.93 -4.95
CA ARG A 195 -7.76 -5.45 -3.64
C ARG A 195 -6.54 -5.25 -2.73
N ALA A 196 -6.66 -4.34 -1.77
CA ALA A 196 -5.61 -4.08 -0.79
C ALA A 196 -5.13 -5.37 -0.07
N ASP A 197 -6.08 -6.27 0.27
CA ASP A 197 -5.78 -7.55 0.93
C ASP A 197 -5.24 -8.66 -0.03
N GLN A 198 -5.17 -8.39 -1.32
CA GLN A 198 -4.59 -9.25 -2.34
C GLN A 198 -3.23 -8.75 -2.84
N LEU A 199 -2.80 -7.57 -2.35
CA LEU A 199 -1.48 -7.05 -2.70
C LEU A 199 -0.40 -7.90 -2.06
N GLU A 200 0.62 -8.18 -2.85
CA GLU A 200 1.81 -8.88 -2.41
C GLU A 200 3.00 -7.93 -2.35
N ARG A 201 3.94 -8.22 -1.46
CA ARG A 201 5.18 -7.49 -1.41
C ARG A 201 5.92 -7.59 -2.74
N GLY A 202 6.28 -6.44 -3.31
CA GLY A 202 6.91 -6.36 -4.63
C GLY A 202 5.93 -6.06 -5.76
N ASP A 203 4.62 -6.09 -5.53
CA ASP A 203 3.68 -5.51 -6.49
C ASP A 203 4.03 -4.04 -6.73
N VAL A 204 3.91 -3.60 -7.98
CA VAL A 204 4.19 -2.22 -8.37
C VAL A 204 2.89 -1.53 -8.71
N VAL A 205 2.49 -0.56 -7.90
CA VAL A 205 1.29 0.24 -8.12
C VAL A 205 1.61 1.51 -8.89
N LEU A 206 0.62 1.98 -9.64
CA LEU A 206 0.73 3.17 -10.48
C LEU A 206 0.38 4.42 -9.69
N GLY A 207 1.19 5.45 -9.85
CA GLY A 207 0.88 6.83 -9.51
C GLY A 207 0.31 7.62 -10.70
N LEU A 208 -0.05 8.86 -10.45
CA LEU A 208 -0.75 9.69 -11.44
C LEU A 208 0.14 10.06 -12.65
N GLU A 209 1.39 10.45 -12.41
CA GLU A 209 2.31 10.97 -13.45
C GLU A 209 3.25 9.90 -14.02
N ASN A 210 2.80 8.63 -14.07
CA ASN A 210 3.63 7.47 -14.38
C ASN A 210 4.74 7.20 -13.35
N ASP A 211 4.53 7.67 -12.14
CA ASP A 211 5.32 7.27 -10.99
C ASP A 211 4.93 5.85 -10.58
N TYR A 212 5.89 5.12 -10.05
CA TYR A 212 5.68 3.75 -9.62
C TYR A 212 6.06 3.61 -8.15
N TYR A 213 5.25 2.84 -7.42
CA TYR A 213 5.46 2.57 -6.00
C TYR A 213 5.44 1.06 -5.77
N VAL A 214 6.43 0.58 -5.03
CA VAL A 214 6.56 -0.84 -4.70
C VAL A 214 5.83 -1.10 -3.39
N VAL A 215 4.94 -2.07 -3.37
CA VAL A 215 4.30 -2.55 -2.14
C VAL A 215 5.36 -3.20 -1.27
N GLU A 216 5.62 -2.59 -0.12
CA GLU A 216 6.56 -3.10 0.88
C GLU A 216 5.90 -3.98 1.91
N ASP A 217 4.68 -3.62 2.31
CA ASP A 217 4.01 -4.28 3.39
C ASP A 217 2.49 -4.05 3.37
N TYR A 218 1.76 -5.07 3.78
CA TYR A 218 0.35 -5.05 4.10
C TYR A 218 0.20 -5.43 5.58
N ARG A 219 -0.38 -4.54 6.37
CA ARG A 219 -0.48 -4.73 7.82
C ARG A 219 -1.91 -4.59 8.31
N PRO A 220 -2.47 -5.64 8.91
CA PRO A 220 -3.69 -5.51 9.68
C PRO A 220 -3.44 -4.61 10.89
N LEU A 221 -4.36 -3.68 11.11
CA LEU A 221 -4.38 -2.79 12.26
C LEU A 221 -5.24 -3.40 13.37
N TYR A 222 -4.78 -3.31 14.60
CA TYR A 222 -5.50 -3.80 15.77
C TYR A 222 -5.94 -2.64 16.65
N ALA A 223 -7.12 -2.79 17.26
CA ALA A 223 -7.65 -1.80 18.20
C ALA A 223 -6.73 -1.65 19.42
N TYR A 224 -6.60 -0.42 19.92
CA TYR A 224 -5.87 -0.11 21.13
C TYR A 224 -6.77 0.65 22.10
N ARG A 225 -6.23 1.48 22.98
CA ARG A 225 -6.96 2.09 24.11
C ARG A 225 -8.06 3.06 23.68
N ASP A 226 -7.81 3.81 22.62
CA ASP A 226 -8.69 4.85 22.10
C ASP A 226 -9.07 4.60 20.65
N THR A 227 -10.17 5.22 20.20
CA THR A 227 -10.64 5.12 18.80
C THR A 227 -9.67 5.73 17.79
N ASP A 228 -8.76 6.59 18.25
CA ASP A 228 -7.74 7.24 17.40
C ASP A 228 -6.38 6.55 17.49
N GLN A 229 -6.33 5.38 18.14
CA GLN A 229 -5.11 4.59 18.28
C GLN A 229 -5.29 3.17 17.75
N ALA A 230 -4.33 2.75 16.95
CA ALA A 230 -4.21 1.37 16.48
C ALA A 230 -2.80 0.86 16.77
N TRP A 231 -2.63 -0.44 16.82
CA TRP A 231 -1.31 -1.02 16.96
C TRP A 231 -1.09 -2.15 15.95
N ILE A 232 0.18 -2.43 15.69
CA ILE A 232 0.64 -3.50 14.83
C ILE A 232 1.73 -4.25 15.58
N GLN A 233 1.66 -5.57 15.60
CA GLN A 233 2.79 -6.36 16.04
C GLN A 233 3.90 -6.27 14.99
N GLN A 234 5.12 -5.97 15.43
CA GLN A 234 6.26 -6.07 14.54
C GLN A 234 6.46 -7.53 14.14
N THR A 235 6.16 -7.83 12.91
CA THR A 235 6.41 -9.15 12.33
C THR A 235 7.43 -8.99 11.22
N ASN A 236 8.41 -9.86 11.22
CA ASN A 236 9.36 -9.96 10.13
C ASN A 236 9.05 -11.19 9.26
N LEU A 237 7.76 -11.50 9.09
CA LEU A 237 7.29 -12.66 8.33
C LEU A 237 7.82 -12.66 6.88
N ALA A 238 7.96 -11.47 6.27
CA ALA A 238 8.56 -11.33 4.94
C ALA A 238 10.01 -11.85 4.88
N TYR A 239 10.65 -12.06 6.04
CA TYR A 239 12.06 -12.45 6.15
C TYR A 239 12.27 -13.71 7.02
N GLY A 240 11.20 -14.41 7.35
CA GLY A 240 11.26 -15.64 8.15
C GLY A 240 11.61 -15.41 9.63
N TRP A 241 11.23 -14.26 10.18
CA TRP A 241 11.41 -13.97 11.59
C TRP A 241 10.18 -14.38 12.38
N GLU A 242 10.43 -14.88 13.60
CA GLU A 242 9.40 -15.10 14.60
C GLU A 242 8.74 -13.76 14.99
N GLN A 243 7.54 -13.81 15.54
CA GLN A 243 6.84 -12.64 16.05
C GLN A 243 7.72 -11.91 17.05
N SER A 244 7.90 -10.60 16.85
CA SER A 244 8.60 -9.75 17.80
C SER A 244 7.74 -9.55 19.06
N GLU A 245 8.37 -9.41 20.22
CA GLU A 245 7.71 -8.94 21.44
C GLU A 245 7.39 -7.45 21.37
N LEU A 246 7.91 -6.74 20.35
CA LEU A 246 7.66 -5.33 20.11
C LEU A 246 6.51 -5.12 19.15
N GLY A 247 5.80 -4.04 19.37
CA GLY A 247 4.74 -3.50 18.52
C GLY A 247 5.03 -2.04 18.14
N GLU A 248 4.20 -1.55 17.25
CA GLU A 248 4.15 -0.14 16.87
C GLU A 248 2.76 0.39 17.22
N ASN A 249 2.67 1.42 18.07
CA ASN A 249 1.42 2.14 18.35
C ASN A 249 1.29 3.29 17.37
N TYR A 250 0.19 3.33 16.65
CA TYR A 250 -0.12 4.33 15.64
C TYR A 250 -1.18 5.31 16.12
N ASN A 251 -0.88 6.61 16.05
CA ASN A 251 -1.90 7.64 16.07
C ASN A 251 -2.55 7.70 14.69
N MET A 252 -3.84 7.45 14.64
CA MET A 252 -4.64 7.34 13.44
C MET A 252 -5.33 8.66 13.03
N VAL A 253 -4.99 9.79 13.67
CA VAL A 253 -5.50 11.12 13.30
C VAL A 253 -4.70 11.63 12.11
N LEU A 254 -5.32 11.67 10.93
CA LEU A 254 -4.73 12.19 9.71
C LEU A 254 -5.14 13.65 9.51
N ASN A 255 -4.22 14.57 9.77
CA ASN A 255 -4.41 16.00 9.64
C ASN A 255 -3.11 16.69 9.17
N GLU A 256 -3.08 18.00 9.09
CA GLU A 256 -1.89 18.77 8.69
C GLU A 256 -0.70 18.53 9.63
N GLU A 257 -0.94 18.43 10.95
CA GLU A 257 0.12 18.19 11.95
C GLU A 257 0.78 16.83 11.72
N SER A 258 0.01 15.79 11.47
CA SER A 258 0.51 14.44 11.13
C SER A 258 0.98 14.33 9.68
N ARG A 259 0.87 15.41 8.88
CA ARG A 259 1.06 15.40 7.42
C ARG A 259 0.20 14.33 6.74
N HIS A 260 -1.05 14.23 7.17
CA HIS A 260 -2.06 13.29 6.64
C HIS A 260 -1.59 11.83 6.55
N ARG A 261 -0.78 11.39 7.51
CA ARG A 261 -0.29 10.02 7.64
C ARG A 261 -0.30 9.58 9.10
N PRO A 262 -0.46 8.27 9.40
CA PRO A 262 -0.30 7.77 10.74
C PRO A 262 1.11 8.05 11.28
N THR A 263 1.20 8.55 12.50
CA THR A 263 2.46 8.66 13.24
C THR A 263 2.56 7.51 14.23
N TRP A 264 3.77 7.07 14.59
CA TRP A 264 3.92 5.87 15.41
C TRP A 264 5.10 5.97 16.39
N ASP A 265 4.96 5.22 17.48
CA ASP A 265 5.98 4.99 18.48
C ASP A 265 6.14 3.50 18.76
N LEU A 266 7.33 3.08 19.20
CA LEU A 266 7.57 1.72 19.66
C LEU A 266 6.81 1.45 20.96
N MET A 267 6.29 0.25 21.11
CA MET A 267 5.63 -0.24 22.30
C MET A 267 5.89 -1.73 22.50
N ASP A 268 5.71 -2.23 23.70
CA ASP A 268 5.58 -3.65 23.94
C ASP A 268 4.26 -4.16 23.38
N VAL A 269 4.22 -5.41 22.92
CA VAL A 269 2.96 -6.03 22.47
C VAL A 269 1.98 -6.00 23.63
N PRO A 270 0.76 -5.47 23.44
CA PRO A 270 -0.21 -5.35 24.51
C PRO A 270 -0.60 -6.73 25.07
N ASN A 271 -0.49 -6.88 26.38
CA ASN A 271 -0.97 -8.06 27.09
C ASN A 271 -2.26 -7.70 27.86
N ASP A 272 -3.25 -7.18 27.16
CA ASP A 272 -4.56 -6.79 27.72
C ASP A 272 -5.65 -7.68 27.14
N GLU A 273 -6.29 -8.47 28.00
CA GLU A 273 -7.37 -9.39 27.59
C GLU A 273 -8.58 -8.65 26.97
N ASN A 274 -8.78 -7.36 27.28
CA ASN A 274 -9.86 -6.57 26.68
C ASN A 274 -9.64 -6.29 25.20
N LEU A 275 -8.42 -6.41 24.71
CA LEU A 275 -8.07 -6.25 23.29
C LEU A 275 -8.28 -7.54 22.50
N LEU A 276 -8.54 -8.65 23.19
CA LEU A 276 -8.72 -9.96 22.59
C LEU A 276 -10.21 -10.32 22.44
N TYR A 277 -10.49 -11.17 21.50
CA TYR A 277 -11.74 -11.93 21.41
C TYR A 277 -11.40 -13.41 21.18
N VAL A 278 -12.33 -14.28 21.51
CA VAL A 278 -12.21 -15.72 21.28
C VAL A 278 -13.15 -16.06 20.12
N ASP A 279 -12.61 -16.73 19.09
CA ASP A 279 -13.41 -17.19 17.95
C ASP A 279 -14.20 -18.48 18.27
N GLU A 280 -14.93 -18.99 17.28
CA GLU A 280 -15.77 -20.18 17.42
C GLU A 280 -14.96 -21.46 17.71
N ASP A 281 -13.69 -21.48 17.32
CA ASP A 281 -12.75 -22.57 17.55
C ASP A 281 -12.01 -22.44 18.91
N GLY A 282 -12.32 -21.41 19.69
CA GLY A 282 -11.71 -21.13 20.98
C GLY A 282 -10.33 -20.47 20.89
N GLN A 283 -9.94 -19.98 19.73
CA GLN A 283 -8.66 -19.31 19.55
C GLN A 283 -8.76 -17.83 19.91
N ARG A 284 -7.67 -17.28 20.47
CA ARG A 284 -7.60 -15.87 20.87
C ARG A 284 -7.01 -15.03 19.75
N HIS A 285 -7.72 -13.95 19.41
CA HIS A 285 -7.32 -13.00 18.38
C HIS A 285 -7.43 -11.58 18.88
N TYR A 286 -6.54 -10.70 18.43
CA TYR A 286 -6.69 -9.27 18.68
C TYR A 286 -7.82 -8.69 17.84
N ARG A 287 -8.60 -7.77 18.44
CA ARG A 287 -9.67 -7.08 17.75
C ARG A 287 -9.10 -6.19 16.65
N ARG A 288 -9.67 -6.27 15.46
CA ARG A 288 -9.30 -5.40 14.35
C ARG A 288 -9.66 -3.96 14.65
N TYR A 289 -8.80 -3.02 14.24
CA TYR A 289 -9.10 -1.61 14.31
C TYR A 289 -10.19 -1.27 13.29
N ARG A 290 -11.19 -0.51 13.75
CA ARG A 290 -12.35 -0.13 12.94
C ARG A 290 -12.61 1.36 13.12
N THR A 291 -12.98 2.03 12.01
CA THR A 291 -13.20 3.48 12.00
C THR A 291 -14.24 3.87 10.96
N THR A 292 -14.59 5.16 10.93
CA THR A 292 -15.36 5.75 9.84
C THR A 292 -14.50 5.91 8.62
N VAL A 293 -15.01 5.50 7.48
CA VAL A 293 -14.29 5.54 6.19
C VAL A 293 -15.12 6.23 5.12
N TYR A 294 -14.45 6.74 4.10
CA TYR A 294 -15.00 7.57 3.05
C TYR A 294 -14.62 7.06 1.67
N ASN A 295 -15.47 7.31 0.69
CA ASN A 295 -15.18 7.10 -0.73
C ASN A 295 -15.89 8.16 -1.56
N ILE A 296 -15.47 8.33 -2.80
CA ILE A 296 -16.09 9.21 -3.78
C ILE A 296 -16.40 8.42 -5.05
N GLU A 297 -17.41 8.85 -5.78
CA GLU A 297 -17.68 8.37 -7.14
C GLU A 297 -17.27 9.45 -8.13
N VAL A 298 -16.45 9.07 -9.11
CA VAL A 298 -15.87 9.96 -10.11
C VAL A 298 -16.47 9.62 -11.47
N GLU A 299 -16.89 10.64 -12.21
CA GLU A 299 -17.48 10.49 -13.54
C GLU A 299 -16.52 9.83 -14.54
N ASP A 300 -17.05 9.11 -15.51
CA ASP A 300 -16.39 8.51 -16.67
C ASP A 300 -15.30 7.47 -16.36
N TYR A 301 -14.26 7.86 -15.63
CA TYR A 301 -13.06 7.03 -15.44
C TYR A 301 -13.10 6.14 -14.20
N HIS A 302 -14.01 6.42 -13.27
CA HIS A 302 -14.18 5.66 -12.03
C HIS A 302 -12.88 5.47 -11.23
N THR A 303 -11.91 6.35 -11.40
CA THR A 303 -10.62 6.34 -10.72
C THR A 303 -10.32 7.69 -10.12
N TYR A 304 -9.45 7.72 -9.14
CA TYR A 304 -8.89 8.94 -8.57
C TYR A 304 -7.56 8.64 -7.89
N CYS A 305 -6.90 9.66 -7.39
CA CYS A 305 -5.55 9.60 -6.88
C CYS A 305 -5.53 9.93 -5.39
N VAL A 306 -4.89 9.09 -4.58
CA VAL A 306 -4.84 9.23 -3.12
C VAL A 306 -3.42 9.29 -2.55
N GLY A 307 -3.30 10.01 -1.43
CA GLY A 307 -2.03 10.25 -0.73
C GLY A 307 -1.10 11.17 -1.50
N TYR A 308 -0.11 11.75 -0.85
CA TYR A 308 0.88 12.63 -1.50
C TYR A 308 1.61 11.99 -2.69
N GLN A 309 1.62 10.69 -2.77
CA GLN A 309 2.20 9.92 -3.86
C GLN A 309 1.24 9.70 -5.00
N CYS A 310 0.03 10.20 -4.87
CA CYS A 310 -0.99 10.12 -5.91
C CYS A 310 -1.19 8.71 -6.46
N ILE A 311 -1.35 7.74 -5.56
CA ILE A 311 -1.57 6.35 -5.95
C ILE A 311 -2.95 6.21 -6.58
N LEU A 312 -2.98 5.63 -7.79
CA LEU A 312 -4.22 5.44 -8.55
C LEU A 312 -5.08 4.34 -7.94
N VAL A 313 -6.31 4.68 -7.63
CA VAL A 313 -7.32 3.79 -7.03
C VAL A 313 -8.62 3.84 -7.80
N HIS A 314 -9.48 2.85 -7.60
CA HIS A 314 -10.77 2.74 -8.27
C HIS A 314 -11.94 3.00 -7.33
N ASN A 315 -12.90 3.81 -7.77
CA ASN A 315 -14.18 3.89 -7.09
C ASN A 315 -15.07 2.73 -7.56
N GLN A 316 -15.57 1.93 -6.66
CA GLN A 316 -16.41 0.79 -7.02
C GLN A 316 -17.88 1.19 -7.14
N ASN A 317 -18.38 1.36 -8.36
CA ASN A 317 -19.81 1.33 -8.66
C ASN A 317 -20.14 0.71 -10.04
N CYS A 318 -19.29 -0.15 -10.59
CA CYS A 318 -19.53 -0.81 -11.88
C CYS A 318 -20.76 -1.74 -11.92
N GLY A 319 -21.52 -1.87 -10.82
CA GLY A 319 -22.69 -2.76 -10.74
C GLY A 319 -24.04 -2.15 -11.09
N ALA A 320 -24.19 -0.83 -11.06
CA ALA A 320 -25.50 -0.18 -11.24
C ALA A 320 -25.87 0.07 -12.72
N GLU A 321 -24.90 0.38 -13.57
CA GLU A 321 -25.19 0.70 -14.97
C GLU A 321 -25.49 -0.51 -15.86
N ARG A 322 -25.01 -1.72 -15.53
CA ARG A 322 -25.39 -2.92 -16.28
C ARG A 322 -26.85 -3.31 -16.10
N ARG A 323 -27.49 -3.00 -14.98
CA ARG A 323 -28.93 -3.31 -14.77
C ARG A 323 -29.85 -2.37 -15.53
N SER A 324 -29.49 -1.11 -15.72
CA SER A 324 -30.34 -0.15 -16.46
C SER A 324 -30.29 -0.32 -17.97
N ARG A 325 -29.25 -0.94 -18.55
CA ARG A 325 -29.16 -1.22 -19.99
C ARG A 325 -29.87 -2.50 -20.39
N VAL A 326 -30.04 -3.48 -19.51
CA VAL A 326 -30.76 -4.72 -19.81
C VAL A 326 -32.27 -4.49 -19.76
N ASP A 327 -32.75 -3.66 -18.82
CA ASP A 327 -34.19 -3.36 -18.70
C ASP A 327 -34.74 -2.44 -19.80
N SER A 328 -33.86 -1.76 -20.57
CA SER A 328 -34.29 -0.90 -21.69
C SER A 328 -34.36 -1.59 -23.06
N LEU A 329 -33.96 -2.86 -23.15
CA LEU A 329 -34.00 -3.64 -24.42
C LEU A 329 -35.13 -4.66 -24.53
N GLU A 330 -35.92 -4.88 -23.45
CA GLU A 330 -37.02 -5.86 -23.46
C GLU A 330 -38.43 -5.29 -23.70
N ILE A 331 -38.58 -4.02 -24.05
CA ILE A 331 -39.87 -3.44 -24.39
C ILE A 331 -39.85 -2.92 -25.82
N ARG A 332 -39.80 -3.83 -26.81
CA ARG A 332 -40.31 -3.64 -28.17
C ARG A 332 -40.37 -5.00 -28.92
N ASP A 333 -41.35 -5.78 -28.64
CA ASP A 333 -42.00 -6.59 -29.66
C ASP A 333 -43.26 -7.21 -29.06
N GLY A 334 -44.36 -6.71 -29.51
CA GLY A 334 -45.66 -7.26 -29.12
C GLY A 334 -46.80 -6.39 -29.55
N GLY A 335 -47.15 -6.47 -30.82
CA GLY A 335 -48.43 -5.95 -31.23
C GLY A 335 -48.60 -5.79 -32.72
N GLN A 336 -49.18 -6.79 -33.37
CA GLN A 336 -50.44 -6.57 -34.12
C GLN A 336 -50.69 -7.67 -35.12
N PRO A 337 -51.93 -7.71 -35.65
CA PRO A 337 -53.02 -8.63 -35.27
C PRO A 337 -53.12 -9.78 -36.26
#